data_baeed56dc6e82926f827b28a92b50a98
#
_entry.id   baeed56dc6e82926f827b28a92b50a98
#
_cell.length_a   1.000
_cell.length_b   1.000
_cell.length_c   1.000
_cell.angle_alpha   90.00
_cell.angle_beta   90.00
_cell.angle_gamma   90.00
#
_symmetry.space_group_name_H-M   'P 1'
#
loop_
_entity.id
_entity.type
_entity.pdbx_description
1 polymer ?
#
loop_
_entity_poly.entity_id
_entity_poly.type
_entity_poly.pdbx_seq_one_letter_code
_entity_poly.pdbx_strand_id
1 'polypeptide(L)'
;FWAILAELLRERGITALVSTAYMDEASRFQRAALMYQGGVLAEGTPDEIATLATGTMIVVECEPQTEALRRLQEPFPQIEAVGSRLRVWVDQESGQAASDAVRDELDGLTINSLELIEPELEDIFVARLRQEGHSLDELPKLTGAISQGNAVAIEANKLSKVFGDFRAVDEISFSVPRGEIFGLLGANGAGKTTAIKMLTGILQPTAGEGQVAGADMHRAGRLIKQRVGYMSQAFSLYLDLSVTENIRLFAGIYGLDPAARRERIPWILNLAGLNGHEDERTGSLPMGLRQRLALGCALVHQPQILFLDEPTSGVDPLGRRRFWDILFQLAREQKVTILVTTHYMSEAEHCDHLALM
;
A
#
# COMPACT_ATOMS: atom_id res chain seq x y z
N PHE A 1 1.05 -24.40 7.07
CA PHE A 1 0.07 -24.79 6.05
C PHE A 1 0.75 -25.53 4.88
N TRP A 2 1.70 -24.91 4.17
CA TRP A 2 2.32 -25.46 2.96
C TRP A 2 3.01 -26.81 3.18
N ALA A 3 3.71 -27.00 4.32
CA ALA A 3 4.34 -28.28 4.65
C ALA A 3 3.31 -29.41 4.80
N ILE A 4 2.19 -29.13 5.49
CA ILE A 4 1.10 -30.12 5.68
C ILE A 4 0.42 -30.43 4.35
N LEU A 5 0.17 -29.41 3.52
CA LEU A 5 -0.42 -29.62 2.18
C LEU A 5 0.48 -30.47 1.30
N ALA A 6 1.79 -30.18 1.26
CA ALA A 6 2.77 -30.94 0.50
C ALA A 6 2.85 -32.42 0.96
N GLU A 7 2.76 -32.68 2.26
CA GLU A 7 2.71 -34.04 2.81
C GLU A 7 1.45 -34.78 2.37
N LEU A 8 0.28 -34.14 2.47
CA LEU A 8 -1.00 -34.75 2.03
C LEU A 8 -1.02 -35.05 0.53
N LEU A 9 -0.50 -34.14 -0.30
CA LEU A 9 -0.37 -34.36 -1.75
C LEU A 9 0.49 -35.56 -2.06
N ARG A 10 1.65 -35.68 -1.39
CA ARG A 10 2.64 -36.73 -1.63
C ARG A 10 2.20 -38.08 -1.08
N GLU A 11 1.68 -38.12 0.16
CA GLU A 11 1.41 -39.39 0.84
C GLU A 11 0.02 -39.94 0.57
N ARG A 12 -0.97 -39.10 0.35
CA ARG A 12 -2.36 -39.50 0.13
C ARG A 12 -2.83 -39.39 -1.32
N GLY A 13 -1.99 -38.85 -2.22
CA GLY A 13 -2.33 -38.69 -3.64
C GLY A 13 -3.55 -37.80 -3.87
N ILE A 14 -3.84 -36.85 -2.96
CA ILE A 14 -4.95 -35.91 -3.14
C ILE A 14 -4.61 -34.88 -4.20
N THR A 15 -5.62 -34.33 -4.84
CA THR A 15 -5.49 -33.13 -5.69
C THR A 15 -6.00 -31.93 -4.90
N ALA A 16 -5.24 -30.85 -4.87
CA ALA A 16 -5.66 -29.61 -4.23
C ALA A 16 -5.81 -28.51 -5.26
N LEU A 17 -6.92 -27.78 -5.18
CA LEU A 17 -7.16 -26.52 -5.88
C LEU A 17 -7.10 -25.40 -4.86
N VAL A 18 -6.20 -24.45 -5.05
CA VAL A 18 -5.99 -23.31 -4.16
C VAL A 18 -6.25 -22.03 -4.94
N SER A 19 -7.03 -21.12 -4.39
CA SER A 19 -7.23 -19.77 -4.92
C SER A 19 -6.53 -18.77 -4.03
N THR A 20 -5.70 -17.90 -4.62
CA THR A 20 -4.96 -16.87 -3.90
C THR A 20 -4.86 -15.60 -4.74
N ALA A 21 -4.75 -14.45 -4.09
CA ALA A 21 -4.38 -13.17 -4.71
C ALA A 21 -2.86 -12.90 -4.61
N TYR A 22 -2.10 -13.78 -3.97
CA TYR A 22 -0.67 -13.62 -3.72
C TYR A 22 0.14 -14.44 -4.72
N MET A 23 0.92 -13.76 -5.58
CA MET A 23 1.68 -14.39 -6.65
C MET A 23 2.89 -15.19 -6.15
N ASP A 24 3.46 -14.80 -5.00
CA ASP A 24 4.50 -15.55 -4.30
C ASP A 24 4.01 -16.92 -3.77
N GLU A 25 2.71 -17.04 -3.45
CA GLU A 25 2.10 -18.35 -3.19
C GLU A 25 1.90 -19.16 -4.48
N ALA A 26 1.49 -18.49 -5.57
CA ALA A 26 1.26 -19.12 -6.86
C ALA A 26 2.55 -19.74 -7.45
N SER A 27 3.71 -19.13 -7.19
CA SER A 27 5.02 -19.65 -7.61
C SER A 27 5.38 -21.02 -6.98
N ARG A 28 4.67 -21.45 -5.92
CA ARG A 28 4.86 -22.75 -5.25
C ARG A 28 4.00 -23.89 -5.82
N PHE A 29 3.09 -23.58 -6.73
CA PHE A 29 2.19 -24.59 -7.32
C PHE A 29 2.85 -25.34 -8.48
N GLN A 30 2.42 -26.59 -8.71
CA GLN A 30 2.84 -27.33 -9.90
C GLN A 30 2.27 -26.72 -11.18
N ARG A 31 1.05 -26.18 -11.11
CA ARG A 31 0.37 -25.45 -12.19
C ARG A 31 -0.44 -24.33 -11.61
N ALA A 32 -0.53 -23.24 -12.34
CA ALA A 32 -1.34 -22.07 -11.99
C ALA A 32 -2.19 -21.66 -13.20
N ALA A 33 -3.34 -21.08 -12.92
CA ALA A 33 -4.14 -20.34 -13.89
C ALA A 33 -4.29 -18.90 -13.39
N LEU A 34 -3.80 -17.95 -14.14
CA LEU A 34 -3.98 -16.52 -13.86
C LEU A 34 -5.36 -16.10 -14.37
N MET A 35 -6.18 -15.57 -13.48
CA MET A 35 -7.54 -15.15 -13.82
C MET A 35 -7.73 -13.65 -13.62
N TYR A 36 -8.46 -13.04 -14.55
CA TYR A 36 -8.86 -11.64 -14.46
C TYR A 36 -10.25 -11.45 -15.06
N GLN A 37 -11.12 -10.72 -14.38
CA GLN A 37 -12.51 -10.42 -14.82
C GLN A 37 -13.30 -11.64 -15.32
N GLY A 38 -13.10 -12.81 -14.69
CA GLY A 38 -13.79 -14.05 -15.03
C GLY A 38 -13.18 -14.84 -16.18
N GLY A 39 -12.13 -14.32 -16.86
CA GLY A 39 -11.37 -15.00 -17.90
C GLY A 39 -10.05 -15.57 -17.38
N VAL A 40 -9.51 -16.57 -18.09
CA VAL A 40 -8.14 -17.09 -17.85
C VAL A 40 -7.20 -16.38 -18.80
N LEU A 41 -6.23 -15.64 -18.24
CA LEU A 41 -5.19 -14.90 -18.98
C LEU A 41 -4.02 -15.82 -19.39
N ALA A 42 -3.65 -16.72 -18.51
CA ALA A 42 -2.56 -17.67 -18.72
C ALA A 42 -2.74 -18.91 -17.86
N GLU A 43 -2.26 -20.04 -18.35
CA GLU A 43 -2.27 -21.32 -17.65
C GLU A 43 -0.98 -22.09 -17.94
N GLY A 44 -0.38 -22.67 -16.92
CA GLY A 44 0.85 -23.47 -17.06
C GLY A 44 1.54 -23.69 -15.73
N THR A 45 2.78 -24.17 -15.78
CA THR A 45 3.69 -24.10 -14.63
C THR A 45 4.10 -22.63 -14.39
N PRO A 46 4.53 -22.25 -13.18
CA PRO A 46 5.04 -20.90 -12.92
C PRO A 46 6.13 -20.48 -13.93
N ASP A 47 7.05 -21.37 -14.28
CA ASP A 47 8.13 -21.11 -15.25
C ASP A 47 7.59 -20.90 -16.68
N GLU A 48 6.58 -21.69 -17.11
CA GLU A 48 5.92 -21.48 -18.40
C GLU A 48 5.20 -20.15 -18.46
N ILE A 49 4.51 -19.76 -17.38
CA ILE A 49 3.83 -18.46 -17.28
C ILE A 49 4.87 -17.33 -17.31
N ALA A 50 6.01 -17.50 -16.65
CA ALA A 50 7.09 -16.52 -16.64
C ALA A 50 7.60 -16.16 -18.04
N THR A 51 7.53 -17.09 -18.99
CA THR A 51 7.96 -16.85 -20.37
C THR A 51 6.92 -16.16 -21.26
N LEU A 52 5.70 -15.95 -20.77
CA LEU A 52 4.60 -15.39 -21.59
C LEU A 52 4.67 -13.88 -21.79
N ALA A 53 5.40 -13.16 -20.97
CA ALA A 53 5.63 -11.72 -21.12
C ALA A 53 7.09 -11.50 -21.54
N THR A 54 7.25 -10.87 -22.70
CA THR A 54 8.56 -10.46 -23.21
C THR A 54 8.92 -9.10 -22.66
N GLY A 55 9.98 -9.01 -21.89
CA GLY A 55 10.45 -7.76 -21.29
C GLY A 55 11.52 -8.00 -20.24
N THR A 56 12.08 -6.92 -19.75
CA THR A 56 13.16 -6.92 -18.78
C THR A 56 12.78 -6.07 -17.57
N MET A 57 13.02 -6.59 -16.37
CA MET A 57 12.85 -5.82 -15.13
C MET A 57 14.17 -5.15 -14.75
N ILE A 58 14.11 -3.83 -14.59
CA ILE A 58 15.23 -3.01 -14.13
C ILE A 58 14.89 -2.41 -12.78
N VAL A 59 15.82 -2.48 -11.85
CA VAL A 59 15.77 -1.76 -10.59
C VAL A 59 16.80 -0.63 -10.63
N VAL A 60 16.35 0.60 -10.46
CA VAL A 60 17.21 1.77 -10.44
C VAL A 60 17.03 2.55 -9.15
N GLU A 61 18.14 2.98 -8.55
CA GLU A 61 18.19 3.93 -7.46
C GLU A 61 18.78 5.25 -7.98
N CYS A 62 17.98 6.31 -7.90
CA CYS A 62 18.31 7.58 -8.53
C CYS A 62 17.81 8.76 -7.70
N GLU A 63 18.57 9.84 -7.68
CA GLU A 63 18.22 11.06 -6.97
C GLU A 63 18.10 12.27 -7.89
N PRO A 64 17.02 13.08 -7.71
CA PRO A 64 15.88 12.88 -6.82
C PRO A 64 14.87 11.85 -7.37
N GLN A 65 14.45 10.89 -6.53
CA GLN A 65 13.58 9.78 -6.93
C GLN A 65 12.26 10.23 -7.57
N THR A 66 11.64 11.30 -7.05
CA THR A 66 10.38 11.83 -7.59
C THR A 66 10.51 12.34 -9.01
N GLU A 67 11.64 12.96 -9.35
CA GLU A 67 11.92 13.42 -10.72
C GLU A 67 12.22 12.23 -11.64
N ALA A 68 12.98 11.24 -11.16
CA ALA A 68 13.22 10.00 -11.89
C ALA A 68 11.91 9.26 -12.20
N LEU A 69 11.03 9.10 -11.21
CA LEU A 69 9.70 8.49 -11.40
C LEU A 69 8.90 9.25 -12.46
N ARG A 70 8.86 10.58 -12.40
CA ARG A 70 8.12 11.41 -13.35
C ARG A 70 8.62 11.24 -14.80
N ARG A 71 9.93 11.14 -15.01
CA ARG A 71 10.51 10.95 -16.34
C ARG A 71 10.27 9.56 -16.89
N LEU A 72 10.36 8.55 -16.04
CA LEU A 72 10.21 7.15 -16.45
C LEU A 72 8.75 6.71 -16.64
N GLN A 73 7.77 7.38 -16.02
CA GLN A 73 6.35 7.00 -16.14
C GLN A 73 5.78 7.08 -17.56
N GLU A 74 6.21 8.04 -18.37
CA GLU A 74 5.71 8.21 -19.74
C GLU A 74 6.23 7.12 -20.67
N PRO A 75 7.56 6.88 -20.79
CA PRO A 75 8.10 5.83 -21.64
C PRO A 75 7.89 4.41 -21.09
N PHE A 76 7.79 4.24 -19.77
CA PHE A 76 7.67 2.94 -19.11
C PHE A 76 6.42 2.90 -18.20
N PRO A 77 5.24 2.59 -18.76
CA PRO A 77 3.99 2.66 -18.01
C PRO A 77 3.85 1.61 -16.89
N GLN A 78 4.75 0.61 -16.84
CA GLN A 78 4.85 -0.33 -15.73
C GLN A 78 6.07 0.02 -14.88
N ILE A 79 5.90 1.01 -14.03
CA ILE A 79 6.91 1.46 -13.07
C ILE A 79 6.31 1.44 -11.66
N GLU A 80 7.12 1.16 -10.68
CA GLU A 80 6.74 1.10 -9.28
C GLU A 80 7.84 1.66 -8.38
N ALA A 81 7.46 2.49 -7.40
CA ALA A 81 8.39 2.96 -6.39
C ALA A 81 8.41 2.01 -5.19
N VAL A 82 9.59 1.48 -4.88
CA VAL A 82 9.81 0.50 -3.81
C VAL A 82 10.94 1.01 -2.92
N GLY A 83 10.58 1.61 -1.78
CA GLY A 83 11.53 2.30 -0.90
C GLY A 83 12.27 3.43 -1.64
N SER A 84 13.60 3.40 -1.65
CA SER A 84 14.47 4.34 -2.39
C SER A 84 14.62 4.01 -3.88
N ARG A 85 14.11 2.87 -4.34
CA ARG A 85 14.31 2.33 -5.68
C ARG A 85 13.07 2.47 -6.54
N LEU A 86 13.27 2.41 -7.86
CA LEU A 86 12.22 2.31 -8.87
C LEU A 86 12.37 0.97 -9.59
N ARG A 87 11.30 0.17 -9.65
CA ARG A 87 11.21 -1.05 -10.47
C ARG A 87 10.57 -0.65 -11.80
N VAL A 88 11.26 -0.90 -12.89
CA VAL A 88 10.85 -0.46 -14.24
C VAL A 88 10.77 -1.67 -15.14
N TRP A 89 9.59 -1.95 -15.67
CA TRP A 89 9.42 -2.94 -16.72
C TRP A 89 9.67 -2.28 -18.08
N VAL A 90 10.62 -2.83 -18.83
CA VAL A 90 10.97 -2.39 -20.18
C VAL A 90 10.56 -3.46 -21.17
N ASP A 91 9.73 -3.12 -22.15
CA ASP A 91 9.25 -4.04 -23.20
C ASP A 91 10.38 -4.33 -24.23
N GLN A 92 11.54 -4.79 -23.75
CA GLN A 92 12.71 -5.17 -24.54
C GLN A 92 13.32 -6.45 -23.94
N GLU A 93 13.67 -7.41 -24.82
CA GLU A 93 14.28 -8.67 -24.42
C GLU A 93 15.77 -8.54 -24.06
N SER A 94 16.48 -7.58 -24.66
CA SER A 94 17.88 -7.32 -24.38
C SER A 94 18.05 -6.50 -23.11
N GLY A 95 18.60 -7.11 -22.07
CA GLY A 95 18.88 -6.41 -20.80
C GLY A 95 19.79 -5.19 -20.96
N GLN A 96 20.76 -5.23 -21.90
CA GLN A 96 21.62 -4.08 -22.16
C GLN A 96 20.82 -2.93 -22.80
N ALA A 97 19.99 -3.21 -23.83
CA ALA A 97 19.17 -2.19 -24.47
C ALA A 97 18.13 -1.60 -23.51
N ALA A 98 17.55 -2.43 -22.63
CA ALA A 98 16.64 -1.97 -21.59
C ALA A 98 17.34 -1.03 -20.59
N SER A 99 18.56 -1.40 -20.16
CA SER A 99 19.36 -0.56 -19.25
C SER A 99 19.75 0.76 -19.89
N ASP A 100 20.13 0.76 -21.17
CA ASP A 100 20.48 1.97 -21.90
C ASP A 100 19.26 2.90 -22.04
N ALA A 101 18.10 2.34 -22.38
CA ALA A 101 16.84 3.11 -22.49
C ALA A 101 16.45 3.79 -21.15
N VAL A 102 16.59 3.10 -20.03
CA VAL A 102 16.33 3.69 -18.71
C VAL A 102 17.36 4.78 -18.37
N ARG A 103 18.65 4.58 -18.71
CA ARG A 103 19.70 5.58 -18.47
C ARG A 103 19.49 6.85 -19.30
N ASP A 104 19.09 6.73 -20.54
CA ASP A 104 18.84 7.85 -21.43
C ASP A 104 17.75 8.78 -20.87
N GLU A 105 16.68 8.22 -20.31
CA GLU A 105 15.61 8.99 -19.66
C GLU A 105 16.04 9.66 -18.34
N LEU A 106 17.05 9.11 -17.70
CA LEU A 106 17.59 9.64 -16.43
C LEU A 106 18.80 10.56 -16.64
N ASP A 107 19.07 10.97 -17.87
CA ASP A 107 20.21 11.88 -18.15
C ASP A 107 20.16 13.14 -17.28
N GLY A 108 21.30 13.47 -16.67
CA GLY A 108 21.45 14.61 -15.76
C GLY A 108 20.96 14.36 -14.33
N LEU A 109 20.46 13.17 -13.98
CA LEU A 109 20.19 12.75 -12.60
C LEU A 109 21.32 11.88 -12.06
N THR A 110 21.41 11.78 -10.73
CA THR A 110 22.41 10.93 -10.07
C THR A 110 21.88 9.51 -9.95
N ILE A 111 22.43 8.58 -10.74
CA ILE A 111 22.11 7.15 -10.66
C ILE A 111 23.08 6.50 -9.68
N ASN A 112 22.57 6.03 -8.53
CA ASN A 112 23.34 5.35 -7.50
C ASN A 112 23.56 3.87 -7.86
N SER A 113 22.52 3.19 -8.35
CA SER A 113 22.59 1.83 -8.86
C SER A 113 21.60 1.60 -9.99
N LEU A 114 21.89 0.67 -10.89
CA LEU A 114 21.00 0.17 -11.92
C LEU A 114 21.32 -1.30 -12.14
N GLU A 115 20.35 -2.15 -11.83
CA GLU A 115 20.48 -3.60 -11.81
C GLU A 115 19.39 -4.26 -12.65
N LEU A 116 19.76 -5.31 -13.34
CA LEU A 116 18.84 -6.24 -14.00
C LEU A 116 18.42 -7.30 -12.99
N ILE A 117 17.13 -7.51 -12.86
CA ILE A 117 16.59 -8.59 -12.01
C ILE A 117 15.66 -9.51 -12.80
N GLU A 118 15.49 -10.72 -12.33
CA GLU A 118 14.46 -11.61 -12.85
C GLU A 118 13.08 -11.09 -12.46
N PRO A 119 12.12 -11.01 -13.42
CA PRO A 119 10.78 -10.58 -13.11
C PRO A 119 10.04 -11.61 -12.26
N GLU A 120 9.25 -11.13 -11.32
CA GLU A 120 8.36 -11.96 -10.53
C GLU A 120 7.06 -12.27 -11.28
N LEU A 121 6.31 -13.29 -10.85
CA LEU A 121 5.01 -13.63 -11.44
C LEU A 121 4.02 -12.44 -11.42
N GLU A 122 4.14 -11.56 -10.43
CA GLU A 122 3.33 -10.34 -10.34
C GLU A 122 3.65 -9.35 -11.47
N ASP A 123 4.94 -9.17 -11.78
CA ASP A 123 5.37 -8.29 -12.88
C ASP A 123 4.84 -8.79 -14.23
N ILE A 124 4.90 -10.10 -14.44
CA ILE A 124 4.44 -10.78 -15.65
C ILE A 124 2.91 -10.68 -15.78
N PHE A 125 2.19 -10.87 -14.68
CA PHE A 125 0.74 -10.69 -14.64
C PHE A 125 0.33 -9.29 -15.06
N VAL A 126 0.99 -8.26 -14.52
CA VAL A 126 0.75 -6.86 -14.89
C VAL A 126 1.10 -6.58 -16.35
N ALA A 127 2.25 -7.10 -16.83
CA ALA A 127 2.67 -6.96 -18.22
C ALA A 127 1.66 -7.60 -19.19
N ARG A 128 1.16 -8.79 -18.87
CA ARG A 128 0.12 -9.48 -19.65
C ARG A 128 -1.18 -8.69 -19.71
N LEU A 129 -1.64 -8.17 -18.58
CA LEU A 129 -2.85 -7.34 -18.53
C LEU A 129 -2.72 -6.09 -19.42
N ARG A 130 -1.55 -5.44 -19.40
CA ARG A 130 -1.27 -4.30 -20.30
C ARG A 130 -1.32 -4.70 -21.77
N GLN A 131 -0.72 -5.84 -22.14
CA GLN A 131 -0.75 -6.35 -23.50
C GLN A 131 -2.18 -6.63 -24.00
N GLU A 132 -3.10 -6.98 -23.11
CA GLU A 132 -4.52 -7.17 -23.40
C GLU A 132 -5.35 -5.86 -23.37
N GLY A 133 -4.67 -4.71 -23.19
CA GLY A 133 -5.30 -3.38 -23.22
C GLY A 133 -5.88 -2.92 -21.87
N HIS A 134 -5.58 -3.64 -20.79
CA HIS A 134 -5.93 -3.20 -19.44
C HIS A 134 -4.83 -2.27 -18.90
N SER A 135 -5.07 -0.97 -18.91
CA SER A 135 -4.16 0.02 -18.32
C SER A 135 -4.50 0.29 -16.86
N LEU A 136 -3.48 0.62 -16.07
CA LEU A 136 -3.71 1.31 -14.79
C LEU A 136 -4.11 2.74 -15.12
N ASP A 137 -5.24 3.21 -14.57
CA ASP A 137 -5.63 4.61 -14.70
C ASP A 137 -4.51 5.51 -14.15
N GLU A 138 -4.25 6.63 -14.80
CA GLU A 138 -3.29 7.61 -14.29
C GLU A 138 -3.73 8.13 -12.92
N LEU A 139 -2.77 8.27 -12.00
CA LEU A 139 -3.03 8.92 -10.72
C LEU A 139 -3.22 10.42 -10.93
N PRO A 140 -4.18 11.04 -10.21
CA PRO A 140 -4.27 12.49 -10.22
C PRO A 140 -3.00 13.09 -9.64
N LYS A 141 -2.47 14.15 -10.24
CA LYS A 141 -1.35 14.90 -9.68
C LYS A 141 -1.78 15.55 -8.37
N LEU A 142 -1.17 15.14 -7.29
CA LEU A 142 -1.37 15.74 -5.98
C LEU A 142 -0.49 16.98 -5.87
N THR A 143 -1.07 18.13 -5.57
CA THR A 143 -0.33 19.39 -5.41
C THR A 143 -0.51 19.95 -4.01
N GLY A 144 0.57 20.50 -3.45
CA GLY A 144 0.56 21.19 -2.15
C GLY A 144 0.82 20.28 -0.96
N ALA A 145 1.78 20.69 -0.11
CA ALA A 145 2.07 19.97 1.13
C ALA A 145 0.94 20.18 2.16
N ILE A 146 0.33 19.08 2.61
CA ILE A 146 -0.68 19.09 3.68
C ILE A 146 -0.05 19.43 5.03
N SER A 147 1.21 19.09 5.22
CA SER A 147 1.85 19.11 6.53
C SER A 147 3.10 20.00 6.55
N GLN A 148 3.09 21.00 7.46
CA GLN A 148 4.25 21.79 7.85
C GLN A 148 4.45 21.65 9.37
N GLY A 149 5.69 21.57 9.89
CA GLY A 149 5.96 21.49 11.33
C GLY A 149 7.18 20.62 11.67
N ASN A 150 7.21 20.01 12.85
CA ASN A 150 8.35 19.28 13.41
C ASN A 150 8.91 18.18 12.50
N ALA A 151 10.21 17.93 12.57
CA ALA A 151 10.91 16.89 11.80
C ALA A 151 10.39 15.47 12.11
N VAL A 152 9.94 15.21 13.36
CA VAL A 152 9.37 13.94 13.82
C VAL A 152 7.85 14.05 13.87
N ALA A 153 7.17 13.11 13.22
CA ALA A 153 5.71 13.04 13.18
C ALA A 153 5.13 12.13 14.27
N ILE A 154 5.78 11.00 14.52
CA ILE A 154 5.39 10.02 15.55
C ILE A 154 6.61 9.72 16.41
N GLU A 155 6.46 9.76 17.72
CA GLU A 155 7.45 9.33 18.69
C GLU A 155 6.80 8.41 19.71
N ALA A 156 7.36 7.24 19.89
CA ALA A 156 6.96 6.24 20.87
C ALA A 156 8.16 5.90 21.75
N ASN A 157 8.00 5.94 23.08
CA ASN A 157 9.04 5.63 24.02
C ASN A 157 8.51 4.65 25.06
N LYS A 158 9.02 3.42 25.04
CA LYS A 158 8.66 2.31 25.94
C LYS A 158 7.15 2.10 26.09
N LEU A 159 6.41 2.25 24.99
CA LEU A 159 4.97 2.04 25.00
C LEU A 159 4.64 0.59 25.31
N SER A 160 3.79 0.39 26.31
CA SER A 160 3.35 -0.92 26.75
C SER A 160 1.84 -0.97 26.92
N LYS A 161 1.24 -2.13 26.63
CA LYS A 161 -0.18 -2.41 26.87
C LYS A 161 -0.37 -3.78 27.47
N VAL A 162 -1.03 -3.79 28.63
CA VAL A 162 -1.40 -5.01 29.36
C VAL A 162 -2.93 -5.07 29.48
N PHE A 163 -3.51 -6.24 29.23
CA PHE A 163 -4.92 -6.56 29.42
C PHE A 163 -5.02 -7.71 30.44
N GLY A 164 -5.38 -7.40 31.67
CA GLY A 164 -5.28 -8.39 32.77
C GLY A 164 -3.85 -8.92 32.90
N ASP A 165 -3.66 -10.21 32.71
CA ASP A 165 -2.34 -10.86 32.76
C ASP A 165 -1.65 -10.93 31.37
N PHE A 166 -2.35 -10.53 30.30
CA PHE A 166 -1.82 -10.60 28.94
C PHE A 166 -1.16 -9.30 28.54
N ARG A 167 0.14 -9.38 28.23
CA ARG A 167 0.92 -8.25 27.70
C ARG A 167 0.86 -8.26 26.17
N ALA A 168 0.07 -7.36 25.61
CA ALA A 168 -0.14 -7.25 24.17
C ALA A 168 0.95 -6.44 23.46
N VAL A 169 1.56 -5.47 24.15
CA VAL A 169 2.68 -4.65 23.64
C VAL A 169 3.66 -4.46 24.81
N ASP A 170 4.95 -4.65 24.55
CA ASP A 170 6.00 -4.61 25.57
C ASP A 170 7.12 -3.64 25.18
N GLU A 171 7.15 -2.48 25.83
CA GLU A 171 8.20 -1.45 25.78
C GLU A 171 8.68 -1.07 24.35
N ILE A 172 7.76 -0.96 23.38
CA ILE A 172 8.14 -0.54 22.02
C ILE A 172 8.61 0.91 22.00
N SER A 173 9.71 1.16 21.28
CA SER A 173 10.27 2.50 21.09
C SER A 173 10.67 2.68 19.64
N PHE A 174 10.17 3.75 18.99
CA PHE A 174 10.54 4.15 17.64
C PHE A 174 10.15 5.60 17.37
N SER A 175 10.74 6.17 16.34
CA SER A 175 10.37 7.49 15.82
C SER A 175 10.14 7.43 14.31
N VAL A 176 9.16 8.20 13.83
CA VAL A 176 8.84 8.29 12.40
C VAL A 176 9.02 9.73 11.96
N PRO A 177 9.98 9.99 11.07
CA PRO A 177 10.14 11.28 10.43
C PRO A 177 8.91 11.67 9.61
N ARG A 178 8.79 12.96 9.34
CA ARG A 178 7.68 13.47 8.55
C ARG A 178 7.82 13.12 7.07
N GLY A 179 6.69 12.74 6.45
CA GLY A 179 6.61 12.46 5.02
C GLY A 179 7.25 11.13 4.64
N GLU A 180 7.47 10.26 5.62
CA GLU A 180 7.96 8.90 5.41
C GLU A 180 6.84 7.87 5.50
N ILE A 181 7.05 6.75 4.82
CA ILE A 181 6.26 5.54 4.96
C ILE A 181 7.01 4.60 5.90
N PHE A 182 6.46 4.39 7.08
CA PHE A 182 7.04 3.56 8.13
C PHE A 182 6.27 2.24 8.26
N GLY A 183 6.96 1.11 8.13
CA GLY A 183 6.41 -0.22 8.26
C GLY A 183 6.54 -0.77 9.68
N LEU A 184 5.43 -1.18 10.28
CA LEU A 184 5.42 -1.94 11.52
C LEU A 184 5.09 -3.39 11.21
N LEU A 185 6.12 -4.23 11.15
CA LEU A 185 6.04 -5.64 10.75
C LEU A 185 5.92 -6.57 11.94
N GLY A 186 5.32 -7.72 11.71
CA GLY A 186 5.26 -8.78 12.71
C GLY A 186 4.18 -9.80 12.39
N ALA A 187 4.26 -10.95 13.03
CA ALA A 187 3.25 -12.01 12.91
C ALA A 187 1.87 -11.56 13.41
N ASN A 188 0.83 -12.29 12.99
CA ASN A 188 -0.51 -12.06 13.55
C ASN A 188 -0.49 -12.30 15.07
N GLY A 189 -1.08 -11.37 15.81
CA GLY A 189 -1.03 -11.39 17.28
C GLY A 189 0.19 -10.72 17.91
N ALA A 190 1.17 -10.21 17.15
CA ALA A 190 2.36 -9.52 17.68
C ALA A 190 2.06 -8.17 18.38
N GLY A 191 0.83 -7.66 18.30
CA GLY A 191 0.45 -6.40 18.95
C GLY A 191 0.36 -5.18 18.04
N LYS A 192 0.60 -5.32 16.72
CA LYS A 192 0.59 -4.22 15.74
C LYS A 192 -0.67 -3.35 15.81
N THR A 193 -1.86 -3.95 15.70
CA THR A 193 -3.14 -3.24 15.84
C THR A 193 -3.29 -2.55 17.21
N THR A 194 -2.78 -3.17 18.27
CA THR A 194 -2.80 -2.57 19.63
C THR A 194 -1.91 -1.33 19.68
N ALA A 195 -0.72 -1.40 19.08
CA ALA A 195 0.20 -0.26 18.97
C ALA A 195 -0.46 0.91 18.20
N ILE A 196 -1.05 0.64 17.02
CA ILE A 196 -1.78 1.67 16.27
C ILE A 196 -2.91 2.28 17.10
N LYS A 197 -3.72 1.48 17.80
CA LYS A 197 -4.81 1.99 18.65
C LYS A 197 -4.32 2.88 19.79
N MET A 198 -3.13 2.62 20.33
CA MET A 198 -2.49 3.51 21.31
C MET A 198 -2.07 4.83 20.65
N LEU A 199 -1.36 4.77 19.51
CA LEU A 199 -0.88 5.96 18.79
C LEU A 199 -2.02 6.85 18.27
N THR A 200 -3.14 6.26 17.86
CA THR A 200 -4.33 7.01 17.41
C THR A 200 -5.18 7.58 18.55
N GLY A 201 -4.79 7.32 19.80
CA GLY A 201 -5.55 7.76 20.98
C GLY A 201 -6.90 7.05 21.17
N ILE A 202 -7.10 5.90 20.51
CA ILE A 202 -8.28 5.03 20.72
C ILE A 202 -8.12 4.22 22.00
N LEU A 203 -6.88 3.78 22.29
CA LEU A 203 -6.54 2.97 23.44
C LEU A 203 -5.47 3.67 24.30
N GLN A 204 -5.70 3.76 25.60
CA GLN A 204 -4.70 4.30 26.52
C GLN A 204 -3.58 3.27 26.75
N PRO A 205 -2.29 3.65 26.64
CA PRO A 205 -1.19 2.77 27.04
C PRO A 205 -1.23 2.49 28.53
N THR A 206 -0.69 1.36 28.96
CA THR A 206 -0.51 1.01 30.37
C THR A 206 0.74 1.69 30.95
N ALA A 207 1.79 1.83 30.12
CA ALA A 207 3.05 2.51 30.45
C ALA A 207 3.70 3.07 29.17
N GLY A 208 4.71 3.91 29.37
CA GLY A 208 5.44 4.59 28.29
C GLY A 208 4.82 5.92 27.89
N GLU A 209 5.50 6.63 27.00
CA GLU A 209 5.14 7.96 26.54
C GLU A 209 5.16 8.02 25.01
N GLY A 210 4.46 8.99 24.41
CA GLY A 210 4.51 9.21 22.97
C GLY A 210 3.87 10.51 22.55
N GLN A 211 4.30 10.98 21.37
CA GLN A 211 3.73 12.12 20.68
C GLN A 211 3.31 11.73 19.27
N VAL A 212 2.17 12.22 18.84
CA VAL A 212 1.63 12.00 17.49
C VAL A 212 1.15 13.33 16.95
N ALA A 213 1.65 13.74 15.80
CA ALA A 213 1.40 15.04 15.19
C ALA A 213 1.65 16.21 16.16
N GLY A 214 2.70 16.10 17.01
CA GLY A 214 3.03 17.10 18.03
C GLY A 214 2.08 17.14 19.24
N ALA A 215 1.22 16.14 19.40
CA ALA A 215 0.27 16.03 20.50
C ALA A 215 0.62 14.86 21.41
N ASP A 216 0.61 15.10 22.74
CA ASP A 216 0.86 14.08 23.77
C ASP A 216 -0.29 13.06 23.80
N MET A 217 0.05 11.77 23.74
CA MET A 217 -0.92 10.65 23.68
C MET A 217 -1.81 10.55 24.92
N HIS A 218 -1.32 10.93 26.10
CA HIS A 218 -2.08 10.83 27.35
C HIS A 218 -3.05 11.98 27.54
N ARG A 219 -2.74 13.18 26.99
CA ARG A 219 -3.45 14.43 27.28
C ARG A 219 -4.25 14.97 26.12
N ALA A 220 -3.85 14.67 24.89
CA ALA A 220 -4.36 15.32 23.68
C ALA A 220 -5.04 14.37 22.69
N GLY A 221 -5.64 13.27 23.13
CA GLY A 221 -6.26 12.26 22.27
C GLY A 221 -7.31 12.81 21.29
N ARG A 222 -8.06 13.88 21.65
CA ARG A 222 -8.99 14.53 20.73
C ARG A 222 -8.26 15.27 19.60
N LEU A 223 -7.14 15.92 19.91
CA LEU A 223 -6.34 16.64 18.94
C LEU A 223 -5.65 15.65 17.99
N ILE A 224 -5.17 14.52 18.50
CA ILE A 224 -4.62 13.43 17.69
C ILE A 224 -5.67 12.99 16.67
N LYS A 225 -6.90 12.66 17.10
CA LYS A 225 -7.98 12.18 16.21
C LYS A 225 -8.36 13.19 15.11
N GLN A 226 -8.13 14.49 15.32
CA GLN A 226 -8.35 15.52 14.29
C GLN A 226 -7.21 15.62 13.27
N ARG A 227 -6.01 15.16 13.63
CA ARG A 227 -4.79 15.27 12.81
C ARG A 227 -4.39 13.97 12.13
N VAL A 228 -5.03 12.86 12.51
CA VAL A 228 -4.70 11.53 11.98
C VAL A 228 -5.87 10.94 11.21
N GLY A 229 -5.57 10.24 10.12
CA GLY A 229 -6.47 9.32 9.45
C GLY A 229 -6.18 7.88 9.92
N TYR A 230 -7.21 7.07 10.03
CA TYR A 230 -7.06 5.67 10.44
C TYR A 230 -7.90 4.76 9.54
N MET A 231 -7.23 3.77 8.97
CA MET A 231 -7.86 2.68 8.23
C MET A 231 -7.61 1.38 8.97
N SER A 232 -8.66 0.79 9.52
CA SER A 232 -8.58 -0.47 10.28
C SER A 232 -8.59 -1.68 9.34
N GLN A 233 -8.04 -2.80 9.80
CA GLN A 233 -8.02 -4.07 9.10
C GLN A 233 -9.44 -4.57 8.75
N ALA A 234 -10.38 -4.45 9.68
CA ALA A 234 -11.80 -4.69 9.38
C ALA A 234 -12.39 -3.44 8.73
N PHE A 235 -13.16 -3.63 7.66
CA PHE A 235 -13.78 -2.51 6.94
C PHE A 235 -14.55 -1.61 7.89
N SER A 236 -14.13 -0.33 7.96
CA SER A 236 -14.90 0.73 8.62
C SER A 236 -15.99 1.32 7.70
N LEU A 237 -16.09 0.84 6.45
CA LEU A 237 -17.09 1.29 5.49
C LEU A 237 -18.46 0.65 5.75
N TYR A 238 -19.49 1.41 5.50
CA TYR A 238 -20.87 0.92 5.50
C TYR A 238 -21.18 0.32 4.13
N LEU A 239 -21.28 -1.00 4.06
CA LEU A 239 -21.44 -1.74 2.82
C LEU A 239 -22.79 -1.50 2.11
N ASP A 240 -23.81 -1.10 2.86
CA ASP A 240 -25.15 -0.78 2.35
C ASP A 240 -25.24 0.64 1.76
N LEU A 241 -24.28 1.51 2.11
CA LEU A 241 -24.20 2.86 1.56
C LEU A 241 -23.49 2.87 0.22
N SER A 242 -23.81 3.87 -0.62
CA SER A 242 -23.05 4.12 -1.84
C SER A 242 -21.65 4.69 -1.53
N VAL A 243 -20.80 4.71 -2.55
CA VAL A 243 -19.47 5.33 -2.48
C VAL A 243 -19.56 6.76 -1.95
N THR A 244 -20.39 7.59 -2.59
CA THR A 244 -20.55 8.99 -2.20
C THR A 244 -21.14 9.16 -0.81
N GLU A 245 -22.09 8.30 -0.42
CA GLU A 245 -22.68 8.33 0.92
C GLU A 245 -21.67 8.00 2.01
N ASN A 246 -20.78 7.02 1.79
CA ASN A 246 -19.68 6.74 2.71
C ASN A 246 -18.76 7.96 2.86
N ILE A 247 -18.31 8.57 1.76
CA ILE A 247 -17.44 9.76 1.82
C ILE A 247 -18.13 10.89 2.56
N ARG A 248 -19.43 11.15 2.30
CA ARG A 248 -20.21 12.17 3.01
C ARG A 248 -20.34 11.90 4.50
N LEU A 249 -20.54 10.64 4.87
CA LEU A 249 -20.64 10.23 6.26
C LEU A 249 -19.33 10.53 7.00
N PHE A 250 -18.20 10.09 6.46
CA PHE A 250 -16.89 10.34 7.06
C PHE A 250 -16.56 11.85 7.11
N ALA A 251 -16.87 12.59 6.05
CA ALA A 251 -16.74 14.05 6.06
C ALA A 251 -17.60 14.69 7.17
N GLY A 252 -18.76 14.12 7.47
CA GLY A 252 -19.60 14.51 8.60
C GLY A 252 -18.99 14.20 9.95
N ILE A 253 -18.45 12.99 10.13
CA ILE A 253 -17.80 12.55 11.37
C ILE A 253 -16.60 13.46 11.71
N TYR A 254 -15.81 13.83 10.70
CA TYR A 254 -14.66 14.73 10.86
C TYR A 254 -15.06 16.22 10.91
N GLY A 255 -16.36 16.54 10.81
CA GLY A 255 -16.87 17.91 10.98
C GLY A 255 -16.57 18.86 9.83
N LEU A 256 -16.38 18.35 8.61
CA LEU A 256 -16.17 19.20 7.44
C LEU A 256 -17.43 20.03 7.15
N ASP A 257 -17.23 21.32 6.90
CA ASP A 257 -18.31 22.20 6.47
C ASP A 257 -18.78 21.89 5.03
N PRO A 258 -19.93 22.43 4.60
CA PRO A 258 -20.46 22.14 3.27
C PRO A 258 -19.57 22.56 2.10
N ALA A 259 -18.73 23.60 2.26
CA ALA A 259 -17.82 24.06 1.22
C ALA A 259 -16.65 23.07 1.06
N ALA A 260 -16.02 22.70 2.17
CA ALA A 260 -14.97 21.69 2.21
C ALA A 260 -15.45 20.33 1.65
N ARG A 261 -16.68 19.90 1.96
CA ARG A 261 -17.25 18.67 1.41
C ARG A 261 -17.39 18.70 -0.11
N ARG A 262 -17.82 19.84 -0.70
CA ARG A 262 -17.94 20.00 -2.16
C ARG A 262 -16.60 19.87 -2.88
N GLU A 263 -15.52 20.29 -2.25
CA GLU A 263 -14.17 20.19 -2.80
C GLU A 263 -13.59 18.78 -2.58
N ARG A 264 -13.75 18.22 -1.38
CA ARG A 264 -13.09 16.97 -0.98
C ARG A 264 -13.70 15.72 -1.60
N ILE A 265 -15.02 15.66 -1.81
CA ILE A 265 -15.68 14.48 -2.37
C ILE A 265 -15.16 14.17 -3.79
N PRO A 266 -15.16 15.11 -4.76
CA PRO A 266 -14.60 14.85 -6.08
C PRO A 266 -13.10 14.51 -6.04
N TRP A 267 -12.34 15.15 -5.14
CA TRP A 267 -10.93 14.86 -4.97
C TRP A 267 -10.70 13.39 -4.54
N ILE A 268 -11.49 12.88 -3.58
CA ILE A 268 -11.40 11.49 -3.12
C ILE A 268 -11.82 10.53 -4.24
N LEU A 269 -12.92 10.81 -4.95
CA LEU A 269 -13.37 9.98 -6.07
C LEU A 269 -12.27 9.82 -7.12
N ASN A 270 -11.62 10.93 -7.45
CA ASN A 270 -10.52 10.93 -8.40
C ASN A 270 -9.28 10.17 -7.87
N LEU A 271 -8.83 10.48 -6.63
CA LEU A 271 -7.68 9.82 -6.00
C LEU A 271 -7.87 8.31 -5.91
N ALA A 272 -9.04 7.87 -5.49
CA ALA A 272 -9.35 6.45 -5.31
C ALA A 272 -9.72 5.73 -6.63
N GLY A 273 -9.81 6.45 -7.77
CA GLY A 273 -10.25 5.90 -9.04
C GLY A 273 -11.69 5.38 -8.98
N LEU A 274 -12.57 6.16 -8.34
CA LEU A 274 -13.98 5.83 -8.11
C LEU A 274 -14.94 6.66 -8.96
N ASN A 275 -14.42 7.42 -9.92
CA ASN A 275 -15.23 8.14 -10.89
C ASN A 275 -16.05 7.15 -11.71
N GLY A 276 -17.35 7.38 -11.80
CA GLY A 276 -18.31 6.47 -12.44
C GLY A 276 -18.91 5.41 -11.51
N HIS A 277 -18.42 5.31 -10.27
CA HIS A 277 -18.92 4.38 -9.24
C HIS A 277 -19.64 5.10 -8.09
N GLU A 278 -19.94 6.39 -8.22
CA GLU A 278 -20.41 7.29 -7.15
C GLU A 278 -21.63 6.77 -6.44
N ASP A 279 -22.59 6.21 -7.20
CA ASP A 279 -23.88 5.72 -6.70
C ASP A 279 -23.89 4.20 -6.47
N GLU A 280 -22.81 3.50 -6.77
CA GLU A 280 -22.71 2.08 -6.52
C GLU A 280 -22.64 1.78 -5.03
N ARG A 281 -23.31 0.70 -4.61
CA ARG A 281 -23.20 0.22 -3.23
C ARG A 281 -21.79 -0.25 -2.95
N THR A 282 -21.23 0.18 -1.83
CA THR A 282 -19.87 -0.20 -1.42
C THR A 282 -19.70 -1.72 -1.34
N GLY A 283 -20.73 -2.46 -0.94
CA GLY A 283 -20.69 -3.92 -0.87
C GLY A 283 -20.55 -4.64 -2.21
N SER A 284 -20.91 -4.00 -3.34
CA SER A 284 -20.76 -4.57 -4.69
C SER A 284 -19.40 -4.29 -5.33
N LEU A 285 -18.64 -3.34 -4.78
CA LEU A 285 -17.32 -3.00 -5.33
C LEU A 285 -16.32 -4.15 -5.16
N PRO A 286 -15.41 -4.35 -6.12
CA PRO A 286 -14.21 -5.17 -5.93
C PRO A 286 -13.41 -4.75 -4.70
N MET A 287 -12.66 -5.70 -4.11
CA MET A 287 -11.90 -5.47 -2.88
C MET A 287 -10.93 -4.29 -3.01
N GLY A 288 -10.18 -4.19 -4.10
CA GLY A 288 -9.23 -3.09 -4.32
C GLY A 288 -9.90 -1.71 -4.35
N LEU A 289 -11.09 -1.58 -4.96
CA LEU A 289 -11.86 -0.34 -4.94
C LEU A 289 -12.39 -0.01 -3.54
N ARG A 290 -12.84 -1.02 -2.78
CA ARG A 290 -13.26 -0.82 -1.38
C ARG A 290 -12.11 -0.33 -0.51
N GLN A 291 -10.91 -0.88 -0.67
CA GLN A 291 -9.73 -0.44 0.08
C GLN A 291 -9.34 1.00 -0.27
N ARG A 292 -9.40 1.37 -1.56
CA ARG A 292 -9.14 2.76 -1.99
C ARG A 292 -10.22 3.73 -1.50
N LEU A 293 -11.49 3.31 -1.43
CA LEU A 293 -12.55 4.09 -0.79
C LEU A 293 -12.29 4.29 0.71
N ALA A 294 -11.88 3.23 1.42
CA ALA A 294 -11.53 3.32 2.84
C ALA A 294 -10.35 4.28 3.09
N LEU A 295 -9.32 4.22 2.24
CA LEU A 295 -8.22 5.18 2.24
C LEU A 295 -8.73 6.62 2.00
N GLY A 296 -9.58 6.82 0.99
CA GLY A 296 -10.18 8.12 0.70
C GLY A 296 -11.00 8.68 1.87
N CYS A 297 -11.78 7.84 2.53
CA CYS A 297 -12.52 8.22 3.75
C CYS A 297 -11.58 8.62 4.90
N ALA A 298 -10.44 7.91 5.07
CA ALA A 298 -9.44 8.25 6.08
C ALA A 298 -8.71 9.57 5.75
N LEU A 299 -8.69 9.99 4.48
CA LEU A 299 -8.03 11.20 3.98
C LEU A 299 -8.97 12.40 3.86
N VAL A 300 -10.28 12.26 4.10
CA VAL A 300 -11.29 13.29 3.81
C VAL A 300 -11.01 14.62 4.48
N HIS A 301 -10.47 14.60 5.71
CA HIS A 301 -10.16 15.76 6.54
C HIS A 301 -8.70 16.23 6.43
N GLN A 302 -7.94 15.76 5.44
CA GLN A 302 -6.53 16.11 5.20
C GLN A 302 -5.62 15.87 6.43
N PRO A 303 -5.53 14.63 6.92
CA PRO A 303 -4.71 14.33 8.08
C PRO A 303 -3.22 14.54 7.80
N GLN A 304 -2.45 14.87 8.84
CA GLN A 304 -0.98 14.98 8.76
C GLN A 304 -0.30 13.61 8.81
N ILE A 305 -0.96 12.64 9.47
CA ILE A 305 -0.48 11.27 9.65
C ILE A 305 -1.59 10.30 9.27
N LEU A 306 -1.22 9.24 8.58
CA LEU A 306 -2.13 8.17 8.19
C LEU A 306 -1.66 6.86 8.84
N PHE A 307 -2.56 6.21 9.56
CA PHE A 307 -2.36 4.87 10.12
C PHE A 307 -3.16 3.86 9.32
N LEU A 308 -2.48 2.83 8.80
CA LEU A 308 -3.05 1.79 7.95
C LEU A 308 -2.78 0.43 8.56
N ASP A 309 -3.83 -0.29 8.93
CA ASP A 309 -3.73 -1.59 9.57
C ASP A 309 -4.02 -2.70 8.56
N GLU A 310 -2.97 -3.33 8.02
CA GLU A 310 -3.01 -4.36 6.96
C GLU A 310 -3.86 -3.95 5.74
N PRO A 311 -3.57 -2.80 5.10
CA PRO A 311 -4.51 -2.15 4.19
C PRO A 311 -4.75 -2.87 2.87
N THR A 312 -3.84 -3.74 2.43
CA THR A 312 -3.89 -4.43 1.14
C THR A 312 -4.16 -5.93 1.25
N SER A 313 -4.55 -6.38 2.45
CA SER A 313 -4.90 -7.79 2.68
C SER A 313 -6.06 -8.23 1.78
N GLY A 314 -5.83 -9.29 0.98
CA GLY A 314 -6.83 -9.84 0.04
C GLY A 314 -7.09 -8.99 -1.20
N VAL A 315 -6.29 -7.96 -1.46
CA VAL A 315 -6.34 -7.15 -2.69
C VAL A 315 -5.54 -7.83 -3.79
N ASP A 316 -6.07 -7.79 -5.00
CA ASP A 316 -5.37 -8.28 -6.20
C ASP A 316 -4.11 -7.46 -6.50
N PRO A 317 -3.15 -8.00 -7.30
CA PRO A 317 -1.88 -7.33 -7.57
C PRO A 317 -2.01 -5.91 -8.14
N LEU A 318 -2.92 -5.69 -9.12
CA LEU A 318 -3.14 -4.37 -9.69
C LEU A 318 -3.68 -3.37 -8.67
N GLY A 319 -4.68 -3.82 -7.89
CA GLY A 319 -5.27 -3.02 -6.83
C GLY A 319 -4.25 -2.66 -5.75
N ARG A 320 -3.35 -3.60 -5.40
CA ARG A 320 -2.27 -3.40 -4.44
C ARG A 320 -1.24 -2.40 -4.95
N ARG A 321 -0.74 -2.58 -6.19
CA ARG A 321 0.20 -1.63 -6.81
C ARG A 321 -0.38 -0.22 -6.82
N ARG A 322 -1.63 -0.06 -7.28
CA ARG A 322 -2.32 1.23 -7.29
C ARG A 322 -2.45 1.85 -5.90
N PHE A 323 -2.70 1.03 -4.89
CA PHE A 323 -2.79 1.49 -3.50
C PHE A 323 -1.44 2.05 -3.02
N TRP A 324 -0.33 1.36 -3.28
CA TRP A 324 1.02 1.81 -2.92
C TRP A 324 1.46 3.05 -3.68
N ASP A 325 1.11 3.17 -4.96
CA ASP A 325 1.36 4.39 -5.75
C ASP A 325 0.68 5.62 -5.11
N ILE A 326 -0.55 5.47 -4.62
CA ILE A 326 -1.25 6.54 -3.90
C ILE A 326 -0.52 6.89 -2.60
N LEU A 327 -0.08 5.90 -1.83
CA LEU A 327 0.66 6.14 -0.59
C LEU A 327 1.99 6.86 -0.87
N PHE A 328 2.69 6.43 -1.89
CA PHE A 328 3.94 7.06 -2.30
C PHE A 328 3.74 8.55 -2.65
N GLN A 329 2.75 8.88 -3.48
CA GLN A 329 2.45 10.27 -3.81
C GLN A 329 2.06 11.10 -2.57
N LEU A 330 1.23 10.55 -1.69
CA LEU A 330 0.84 11.23 -0.45
C LEU A 330 2.07 11.55 0.42
N ALA A 331 2.99 10.60 0.56
CA ALA A 331 4.18 10.79 1.37
C ALA A 331 5.17 11.76 0.71
N ARG A 332 5.46 11.61 -0.59
CA ARG A 332 6.49 12.39 -1.29
C ARG A 332 6.04 13.79 -1.66
N GLU A 333 4.83 13.94 -2.19
CA GLU A 333 4.33 15.23 -2.70
C GLU A 333 3.59 16.02 -1.62
N GLN A 334 2.73 15.36 -0.83
CA GLN A 334 1.93 16.05 0.19
C GLN A 334 2.54 16.04 1.59
N LYS A 335 3.67 15.34 1.79
CA LYS A 335 4.36 15.20 3.08
C LYS A 335 3.48 14.61 4.18
N VAL A 336 2.52 13.76 3.81
CA VAL A 336 1.76 12.96 4.77
C VAL A 336 2.67 11.86 5.31
N THR A 337 2.75 11.73 6.63
CA THR A 337 3.48 10.62 7.25
C THR A 337 2.57 9.40 7.31
N ILE A 338 3.07 8.24 6.93
CA ILE A 338 2.26 7.03 6.84
C ILE A 338 2.87 5.94 7.71
N LEU A 339 2.10 5.35 8.61
CA LEU A 339 2.47 4.15 9.35
C LEU A 339 1.58 3.00 8.88
N VAL A 340 2.20 1.99 8.29
CA VAL A 340 1.53 0.80 7.76
C VAL A 340 1.89 -0.40 8.62
N THR A 341 0.90 -1.21 9.01
CA THR A 341 1.20 -2.55 9.53
C THR A 341 1.03 -3.58 8.43
N THR A 342 1.92 -4.53 8.39
CA THR A 342 1.83 -5.67 7.49
C THR A 342 2.51 -6.90 8.11
N HIS A 343 2.16 -8.06 7.60
CA HIS A 343 2.86 -9.32 7.85
C HIS A 343 3.50 -9.86 6.55
N TYR A 344 3.38 -9.13 5.44
CA TYR A 344 3.96 -9.45 4.14
C TYR A 344 5.29 -8.71 3.95
N MET A 345 6.36 -9.46 3.65
CA MET A 345 7.69 -8.88 3.43
C MET A 345 7.76 -8.05 2.15
N SER A 346 7.03 -8.44 1.11
CA SER A 346 6.95 -7.66 -0.14
C SER A 346 6.37 -6.26 0.07
N GLU A 347 5.42 -6.11 0.98
CA GLU A 347 4.88 -4.79 1.33
C GLU A 347 5.87 -3.94 2.14
N ALA A 348 6.71 -4.61 2.94
CA ALA A 348 7.74 -3.93 3.72
C ALA A 348 8.77 -3.19 2.85
N GLU A 349 9.02 -3.68 1.65
CA GLU A 349 9.98 -3.08 0.72
C GLU A 349 9.56 -1.69 0.25
N HIS A 350 8.26 -1.36 0.28
CA HIS A 350 7.74 -0.03 -0.04
C HIS A 350 7.98 1.01 1.07
N CYS A 351 8.38 0.58 2.26
CA CYS A 351 8.58 1.45 3.40
C CYS A 351 10.00 2.03 3.43
N ASP A 352 10.13 3.28 3.90
CA ASP A 352 11.43 3.93 4.09
C ASP A 352 12.19 3.36 5.28
N HIS A 353 11.46 3.08 6.37
CA HIS A 353 11.99 2.47 7.58
C HIS A 353 11.03 1.41 8.14
N LEU A 354 11.59 0.47 8.87
CA LEU A 354 10.87 -0.68 9.41
C LEU A 354 11.14 -0.86 10.89
N ALA A 355 10.10 -1.30 11.62
CA ALA A 355 10.23 -1.87 12.95
C ALA A 355 9.61 -3.27 12.98
N LEU A 356 10.29 -4.21 13.63
CA LEU A 356 9.81 -5.58 13.82
C LEU A 356 9.25 -5.75 15.24
N MET A 357 8.05 -6.33 15.35
CA MET A 357 7.38 -6.64 16.59
C MET A 357 7.30 -8.15 16.83
#